data_87a08f95fffac1f1f9db901f6c44fdb4
#
_entry.id   87a08f95fffac1f1f9db901f6c44fdb4
#
_cell.length_a   1.000
_cell.length_b   1.000
_cell.length_c   1.000
_cell.angle_alpha   90.00
_cell.angle_beta   90.00
_cell.angle_gamma   90.00
#
_symmetry.space_group_name_H-M   'P 1'
#
loop_
_entity.id
_entity.type
_entity.pdbx_description
1 polymer ?
#
loop_
_entity_poly.entity_id
_entity_poly.type
_entity_poly.pdbx_seq_one_letter_code
_entity_poly.pdbx_strand_id
1 'polypeptide(L)'
;MKTGTDVAAAAALWGARASRPPRRTAELKVCATTASCRRQALRSLLAAYCRLPSAFCFLLSAFCLLLSCGPPRAERIVVGSKNFTEQAVLGELIAQHLESKTGLPVERRFYLAGSYICHQAILGGRIDLYPEYTGTALTAILKETPHGSAADVYKRVQEEYLRRFGLAVTAPLGFDNTFAIVIRGEDARHLHLHTISEAARYTPEWRAGFGYEFMERLDGYQGLAKTYGLKFAAPPRIMDLGLLYRALKEKQVDLVAGSATDGLIAALDMVVLEDDRHYFPPYEAVPIVRQEAIARHPAVRQALADLGGKISAEEMRRMNYAVDGEHRDVKEAAREFLKSKGL
;
A
#
# COMPACT_ATOMS: atom_id res chain seq x y z
N MET A 1 -56.38 -30.72 17.45
CA MET A 1 -56.23 -31.97 18.23
C MET A 1 -54.76 -32.05 18.62
N LYS A 2 -54.53 -31.78 19.87
CA LYS A 2 -53.85 -32.61 20.89
C LYS A 2 -52.40 -32.87 20.56
N THR A 3 -51.49 -32.42 21.22
CA THR A 3 -50.96 -32.48 22.63
C THR A 3 -49.48 -32.85 22.44
N GLY A 4 -48.51 -32.32 23.02
CA GLY A 4 -48.33 -31.90 24.41
C GLY A 4 -47.13 -32.60 25.00
N THR A 5 -46.41 -31.85 25.74
CA THR A 5 -45.75 -32.21 27.02
C THR A 5 -44.51 -33.11 26.99
N ASP A 6 -43.48 -32.54 27.55
CA ASP A 6 -42.79 -32.83 28.83
C ASP A 6 -41.72 -33.93 28.71
N VAL A 7 -40.57 -33.86 29.32
CA VAL A 7 -40.33 -33.91 30.75
C VAL A 7 -38.86 -33.55 31.06
N ALA A 8 -38.73 -32.78 32.09
CA ALA A 8 -37.51 -32.56 32.88
C ALA A 8 -37.17 -33.81 33.75
N ALA A 9 -35.97 -33.73 34.31
CA ALA A 9 -35.53 -34.41 35.55
C ALA A 9 -34.80 -35.75 35.44
N ALA A 10 -33.54 -35.72 35.85
CA ALA A 10 -33.03 -36.64 36.85
C ALA A 10 -31.77 -36.02 37.50
N ALA A 11 -31.98 -35.40 38.64
CA ALA A 11 -30.98 -35.23 39.67
C ALA A 11 -30.97 -36.49 40.54
N ALA A 12 -29.85 -36.96 40.99
CA ALA A 12 -29.54 -37.29 42.35
C ALA A 12 -28.49 -38.40 42.53
N LEU A 13 -27.68 -38.13 43.53
CA LEU A 13 -26.97 -39.09 44.34
C LEU A 13 -25.59 -39.57 43.88
N TRP A 14 -24.55 -38.96 44.45
CA TRP A 14 -23.69 -39.68 45.41
C TRP A 14 -22.90 -38.69 46.27
N GLY A 15 -23.24 -38.64 47.54
CA GLY A 15 -22.49 -37.98 48.57
C GLY A 15 -21.31 -38.85 48.99
N ALA A 16 -20.16 -38.22 49.14
CA ALA A 16 -19.06 -38.75 49.91
C ALA A 16 -18.43 -37.60 50.72
N ARG A 17 -18.61 -37.66 52.02
CA ARG A 17 -17.90 -36.84 53.03
C ARG A 17 -16.40 -37.19 52.94
N ALA A 18 -15.58 -36.16 52.71
CA ALA A 18 -14.16 -36.23 53.02
C ALA A 18 -13.76 -34.98 53.86
N SER A 19 -13.18 -35.27 54.96
CA SER A 19 -12.71 -34.44 56.08
C SER A 19 -11.73 -33.33 55.67
N ARG A 20 -11.91 -32.16 56.30
CA ARG A 20 -10.98 -31.01 56.20
C ARG A 20 -9.66 -31.34 56.92
N PRO A 21 -8.51 -31.10 56.28
CA PRO A 21 -7.24 -30.99 56.99
C PRO A 21 -7.03 -29.56 57.55
N PRO A 22 -6.17 -29.42 58.58
CA PRO A 22 -6.03 -28.16 59.31
C PRO A 22 -5.26 -27.09 58.49
N ARG A 23 -5.68 -25.86 58.66
CA ARG A 23 -5.05 -24.66 58.12
C ARG A 23 -3.61 -24.52 58.66
N ARG A 24 -2.62 -24.59 57.76
CA ARG A 24 -1.24 -24.19 58.04
C ARG A 24 -1.11 -22.67 57.90
N THR A 25 -0.91 -21.97 59.02
CA THR A 25 -0.64 -20.54 59.16
C THR A 25 0.79 -20.13 58.76
N ALA A 26 1.50 -20.94 57.99
CA ALA A 26 2.91 -20.69 57.65
C ALA A 26 3.15 -19.96 56.33
N GLU A 27 2.16 -19.88 55.42
CA GLU A 27 2.39 -19.28 54.08
C GLU A 27 2.23 -17.75 53.99
N LEU A 28 1.61 -17.12 55.00
CA LEU A 28 1.41 -15.66 55.00
C LEU A 28 2.65 -14.85 55.44
N LYS A 29 3.67 -15.47 56.03
CA LYS A 29 4.89 -14.77 56.46
C LYS A 29 5.96 -14.68 55.37
N VAL A 30 5.97 -15.58 54.37
CA VAL A 30 6.96 -15.56 53.30
C VAL A 30 6.59 -14.53 52.22
N CYS A 31 5.29 -14.30 52.01
CA CYS A 31 4.84 -13.33 51.00
C CYS A 31 5.03 -11.86 51.46
N ALA A 32 4.98 -11.61 52.76
CA ALA A 32 5.20 -10.25 53.30
C ALA A 32 6.67 -9.81 53.23
N THR A 33 7.61 -10.76 53.39
CA THR A 33 9.06 -10.47 53.33
C THR A 33 9.52 -10.20 51.89
N THR A 34 8.98 -10.87 50.88
CA THR A 34 9.35 -10.63 49.47
C THR A 34 8.82 -9.32 48.91
N ALA A 35 7.61 -8.89 49.35
CA ALA A 35 7.04 -7.61 48.94
C ALA A 35 7.76 -6.42 49.61
N SER A 36 8.23 -6.59 50.86
CA SER A 36 9.05 -5.60 51.57
C SER A 36 10.44 -5.45 50.92
N CYS A 37 11.07 -6.57 50.57
CA CYS A 37 12.40 -6.58 49.90
C CYS A 37 12.35 -5.95 48.52
N ARG A 38 11.30 -6.20 47.73
CA ARG A 38 11.09 -5.53 46.42
C ARG A 38 10.87 -4.02 46.54
N ARG A 39 10.10 -3.58 47.57
CA ARG A 39 9.89 -2.15 47.81
C ARG A 39 11.16 -1.45 48.30
N GLN A 40 11.99 -2.13 49.04
CA GLN A 40 13.27 -1.61 49.51
C GLN A 40 14.29 -1.53 48.40
N ALA A 41 14.38 -2.55 47.49
CA ALA A 41 15.19 -2.54 46.29
C ALA A 41 14.75 -1.44 45.28
N LEU A 42 13.44 -1.23 45.10
CA LEU A 42 12.93 -0.17 44.27
C LEU A 42 13.23 1.23 44.83
N ARG A 43 13.15 1.39 46.16
CA ARG A 43 13.49 2.65 46.86
C ARG A 43 15.01 2.94 46.78
N SER A 44 15.86 1.93 46.91
CA SER A 44 17.31 2.10 46.76
C SER A 44 17.72 2.41 45.33
N LEU A 45 17.06 1.83 44.30
CA LEU A 45 17.27 2.17 42.88
C LEU A 45 16.79 3.63 42.58
N LEU A 46 15.63 4.01 43.10
CA LEU A 46 15.14 5.39 42.96
C LEU A 46 16.02 6.42 43.72
N ALA A 47 16.53 6.06 44.89
CA ALA A 47 17.43 6.91 45.64
C ALA A 47 18.84 7.01 45.04
N ALA A 48 19.31 5.96 44.32
CA ALA A 48 20.54 6.01 43.55
C ALA A 48 20.40 6.89 42.29
N TYR A 49 19.21 6.89 41.67
CA TYR A 49 18.90 7.75 40.52
C TYR A 49 18.83 9.24 40.92
N CYS A 50 18.37 9.55 42.15
CA CYS A 50 18.34 10.92 42.65
C CYS A 50 19.71 11.47 43.12
N ARG A 51 20.75 10.64 43.19
CA ARG A 51 22.12 11.04 43.55
C ARG A 51 23.06 11.30 42.39
N LEU A 52 22.64 11.04 41.16
CA LEU A 52 23.41 11.46 39.98
C LEU A 52 23.38 13.02 39.91
N PRO A 53 24.52 13.68 39.80
CA PRO A 53 24.54 15.15 39.68
C PRO A 53 23.66 15.53 38.48
N SER A 54 22.77 16.50 38.68
CA SER A 54 21.83 16.99 37.65
C SER A 54 22.48 17.26 36.31
N ALA A 55 23.74 17.65 36.30
CA ALA A 55 24.57 17.81 35.11
C ALA A 55 24.74 16.53 34.30
N PHE A 56 24.80 15.34 34.94
CA PHE A 56 24.96 14.04 34.23
C PHE A 56 23.65 13.60 33.62
N CYS A 57 22.51 13.85 34.26
CA CYS A 57 21.18 13.59 33.66
C CYS A 57 20.92 14.54 32.49
N PHE A 58 21.35 15.80 32.57
CA PHE A 58 21.28 16.75 31.45
C PHE A 58 22.18 16.34 30.29
N LEU A 59 23.38 15.87 30.56
CA LEU A 59 24.30 15.37 29.53
C LEU A 59 23.80 14.10 28.88
N LEU A 60 23.22 13.17 29.62
CA LEU A 60 22.59 11.94 29.08
C LEU A 60 21.35 12.26 28.24
N SER A 61 20.48 13.17 28.69
CA SER A 61 19.31 13.59 27.93
C SER A 61 19.70 14.41 26.69
N ALA A 62 20.71 15.28 26.78
CA ALA A 62 21.25 15.98 25.62
C ALA A 62 21.94 15.03 24.63
N PHE A 63 22.67 14.02 25.12
CA PHE A 63 23.28 12.98 24.29
C PHE A 63 22.24 12.08 23.62
N CYS A 64 21.17 11.67 24.32
CA CYS A 64 20.04 10.97 23.73
C CYS A 64 19.28 11.80 22.68
N LEU A 65 19.15 13.10 22.90
CA LEU A 65 18.55 14.02 21.92
C LEU A 65 19.44 14.19 20.67
N LEU A 66 20.77 14.20 20.84
CA LEU A 66 21.73 14.28 19.72
C LEU A 66 21.79 12.97 18.91
N LEU A 67 21.56 11.80 19.53
CA LEU A 67 21.52 10.51 18.85
C LEU A 67 20.19 10.25 18.14
N SER A 68 19.14 10.99 18.45
CA SER A 68 17.79 10.81 17.85
C SER A 68 17.54 11.65 16.61
N CYS A 69 18.44 12.58 16.24
CA CYS A 69 18.27 13.43 15.09
C CYS A 69 18.95 12.82 13.85
N GLY A 70 18.14 12.18 12.99
CA GLY A 70 18.52 12.03 11.58
C GLY A 70 18.78 13.40 10.94
N PRO A 71 19.32 13.45 9.69
CA PRO A 71 19.62 14.72 9.03
C PRO A 71 18.40 15.64 9.04
N PRO A 72 18.61 16.97 9.22
CA PRO A 72 17.53 17.95 9.22
C PRO A 72 16.63 17.80 7.99
N ARG A 73 15.34 18.13 8.11
CA ARG A 73 14.37 18.01 7.00
C ARG A 73 14.83 18.76 5.73
N ALA A 74 15.58 19.83 5.91
CA ALA A 74 16.15 20.64 4.82
C ALA A 74 17.28 19.93 4.06
N GLU A 75 17.97 18.97 4.67
CA GLU A 75 19.14 18.27 4.12
C GLU A 75 18.83 16.90 3.54
N ARG A 76 17.56 16.50 3.49
CA ARG A 76 17.13 15.21 2.95
C ARG A 76 15.93 15.36 2.04
N ILE A 77 15.76 14.36 1.18
CA ILE A 77 14.55 14.19 0.35
C ILE A 77 13.68 13.08 0.97
N VAL A 78 12.36 13.25 0.96
CA VAL A 78 11.42 12.24 1.42
C VAL A 78 10.60 11.72 0.24
N VAL A 79 10.80 10.45 -0.09
CA VAL A 79 10.06 9.75 -1.14
C VAL A 79 8.91 8.98 -0.53
N GLY A 80 7.69 9.25 -1.00
CA GLY A 80 6.49 8.51 -0.64
C GLY A 80 6.11 7.45 -1.66
N SER A 81 5.23 6.51 -1.28
CA SER A 81 4.56 5.61 -2.23
C SER A 81 3.16 5.23 -1.78
N LYS A 82 2.34 4.80 -2.73
CA LYS A 82 1.05 4.15 -2.44
C LYS A 82 1.26 2.74 -1.88
N ASN A 83 0.17 2.07 -1.51
CA ASN A 83 0.15 0.82 -0.74
C ASN A 83 0.11 -0.46 -1.59
N PHE A 84 0.87 -0.52 -2.68
CA PHE A 84 1.03 -1.72 -3.50
C PHE A 84 2.44 -1.84 -4.07
N THR A 85 2.79 -3.04 -4.49
CA THR A 85 4.17 -3.45 -4.81
C THR A 85 4.84 -2.55 -5.84
N GLU A 86 4.21 -2.28 -6.97
CA GLU A 86 4.79 -1.42 -8.01
C GLU A 86 5.17 -0.05 -7.47
N GLN A 87 4.34 0.54 -6.63
CA GLN A 87 4.62 1.85 -6.05
C GLN A 87 5.80 1.82 -5.06
N ALA A 88 5.97 0.72 -4.33
CA ALA A 88 7.14 0.53 -3.47
C ALA A 88 8.42 0.34 -4.31
N VAL A 89 8.34 -0.42 -5.40
CA VAL A 89 9.44 -0.61 -6.35
C VAL A 89 9.83 0.72 -7.00
N LEU A 90 8.87 1.48 -7.52
CA LEU A 90 9.11 2.80 -8.11
C LEU A 90 9.66 3.80 -7.08
N GLY A 91 9.11 3.80 -5.88
CA GLY A 91 9.61 4.62 -4.78
C GLY A 91 11.07 4.31 -4.45
N GLU A 92 11.43 3.03 -4.42
CA GLU A 92 12.80 2.58 -4.12
C GLU A 92 13.76 2.86 -5.28
N LEU A 93 13.33 2.66 -6.54
CA LEU A 93 14.11 3.06 -7.73
C LEU A 93 14.45 4.56 -7.70
N ILE A 94 13.45 5.40 -7.46
CA ILE A 94 13.64 6.84 -7.37
C ILE A 94 14.56 7.18 -6.19
N ALA A 95 14.37 6.57 -5.03
CA ALA A 95 15.17 6.84 -3.84
C ALA A 95 16.65 6.50 -4.06
N GLN A 96 16.96 5.29 -4.54
CA GLN A 96 18.33 4.86 -4.80
C GLN A 96 19.00 5.69 -5.89
N HIS A 97 18.26 6.03 -6.95
CA HIS A 97 18.79 6.87 -8.01
C HIS A 97 19.11 8.30 -7.52
N LEU A 98 18.23 8.89 -6.73
CA LEU A 98 18.48 10.18 -6.10
C LEU A 98 19.71 10.15 -5.17
N GLU A 99 19.83 9.13 -4.33
CA GLU A 99 21.01 8.95 -3.45
C GLU A 99 22.30 8.85 -4.29
N SER A 100 22.29 8.05 -5.34
CA SER A 100 23.45 7.86 -6.23
C SER A 100 23.86 9.14 -6.97
N LYS A 101 22.90 9.90 -7.51
CA LYS A 101 23.19 11.07 -8.36
C LYS A 101 23.39 12.36 -7.58
N THR A 102 22.80 12.48 -6.40
CA THR A 102 22.84 13.75 -5.65
C THR A 102 23.63 13.69 -4.36
N GLY A 103 23.91 12.51 -3.82
CA GLY A 103 24.53 12.31 -2.51
C GLY A 103 23.61 12.70 -1.33
N LEU A 104 22.36 13.09 -1.59
CA LEU A 104 21.42 13.47 -0.54
C LEU A 104 20.87 12.22 0.17
N PRO A 105 20.73 12.25 1.51
CA PRO A 105 19.99 11.23 2.23
C PRO A 105 18.54 11.20 1.78
N VAL A 106 18.00 10.02 1.48
CA VAL A 106 16.60 9.84 1.10
C VAL A 106 15.84 9.04 2.16
N GLU A 107 14.85 9.68 2.76
CA GLU A 107 13.90 9.02 3.65
C GLU A 107 12.79 8.37 2.83
N ARG A 108 12.49 7.09 3.12
CA ARG A 108 11.43 6.31 2.48
C ARG A 108 10.19 6.32 3.34
N ARG A 109 9.06 6.79 2.80
CA ARG A 109 7.72 6.73 3.40
C ARG A 109 6.78 5.99 2.47
N PHE A 110 6.97 4.70 2.42
CA PHE A 110 6.18 3.83 1.53
C PHE A 110 4.91 3.33 2.21
N TYR A 111 4.00 2.77 1.40
CA TYR A 111 2.71 2.23 1.86
C TYR A 111 1.82 3.24 2.60
N LEU A 112 1.79 4.49 2.14
CA LEU A 112 0.99 5.56 2.77
C LEU A 112 -0.52 5.38 2.60
N ALA A 113 -0.98 4.56 1.72
CA ALA A 113 -2.33 4.29 1.22
C ALA A 113 -2.47 4.73 -0.25
N GLY A 114 -3.68 5.11 -0.70
CA GLY A 114 -3.94 5.46 -2.09
C GLY A 114 -3.54 6.87 -2.50
N SER A 115 -3.91 7.23 -3.72
CA SER A 115 -3.53 8.49 -4.39
C SER A 115 -3.91 9.72 -3.61
N TYR A 116 -5.11 9.76 -3.00
CA TYR A 116 -5.55 10.90 -2.22
C TYR A 116 -4.66 11.17 -0.99
N ILE A 117 -4.28 10.12 -0.27
CA ILE A 117 -3.43 10.25 0.93
C ILE A 117 -2.02 10.69 0.55
N CYS A 118 -1.44 10.12 -0.53
CA CYS A 118 -0.14 10.57 -1.04
C CYS A 118 -0.19 12.04 -1.48
N HIS A 119 -1.25 12.45 -2.15
CA HIS A 119 -1.46 13.84 -2.55
C HIS A 119 -1.56 14.79 -1.34
N GLN A 120 -2.33 14.42 -0.31
CA GLN A 120 -2.37 15.21 0.93
C GLN A 120 -1.02 15.25 1.66
N ALA A 121 -0.27 14.16 1.63
CA ALA A 121 1.05 14.09 2.25
C ALA A 121 2.07 15.01 1.56
N ILE A 122 2.03 15.10 0.21
CA ILE A 122 2.93 15.99 -0.54
C ILE A 122 2.54 17.46 -0.36
N LEU A 123 1.26 17.80 -0.37
CA LEU A 123 0.77 19.16 -0.09
C LEU A 123 1.14 19.61 1.32
N GLY A 124 1.02 18.73 2.31
CA GLY A 124 1.40 18.99 3.70
C GLY A 124 2.90 18.96 3.96
N GLY A 125 3.75 18.79 2.94
CA GLY A 125 5.22 18.74 3.10
C GLY A 125 5.72 17.52 3.86
N ARG A 126 4.90 16.49 4.06
CA ARG A 126 5.31 15.24 4.73
C ARG A 126 6.19 14.39 3.84
N ILE A 127 5.98 14.42 2.53
CA ILE A 127 6.83 13.85 1.49
C ILE A 127 7.22 14.95 0.50
N ASP A 128 8.33 14.78 -0.22
CA ASP A 128 8.78 15.71 -1.25
C ASP A 128 8.39 15.29 -2.64
N LEU A 129 8.27 13.97 -2.85
CA LEU A 129 7.84 13.39 -4.11
C LEU A 129 7.23 11.99 -3.91
N TYR A 130 6.47 11.55 -4.91
CA TYR A 130 5.97 10.18 -5.01
C TYR A 130 5.67 9.82 -6.47
N PRO A 131 5.70 8.53 -6.87
CA PRO A 131 5.25 8.11 -8.18
C PRO A 131 3.72 8.11 -8.26
N GLU A 132 3.18 8.64 -9.35
CA GLU A 132 1.76 8.71 -9.66
C GLU A 132 1.52 8.29 -11.11
N TYR A 133 0.26 8.19 -11.53
CA TYR A 133 -0.11 7.91 -12.91
C TYR A 133 -0.96 9.06 -13.45
N THR A 134 -0.73 9.43 -14.71
CA THR A 134 -1.37 10.60 -15.33
C THR A 134 -2.90 10.53 -15.30
N GLY A 135 -3.48 9.39 -15.67
CA GLY A 135 -4.94 9.18 -15.60
C GLY A 135 -5.50 9.27 -14.17
N THR A 136 -4.76 8.73 -13.19
CA THR A 136 -5.14 8.84 -11.77
C THR A 136 -5.08 10.28 -11.28
N ALA A 137 -4.00 11.00 -11.61
CA ALA A 137 -3.85 12.41 -11.28
C ALA A 137 -5.01 13.25 -11.85
N LEU A 138 -5.41 12.98 -13.10
CA LEU A 138 -6.52 13.67 -13.77
C LEU A 138 -7.87 13.35 -13.12
N THR A 139 -8.19 12.05 -12.99
CA THR A 139 -9.55 11.62 -12.59
C THR A 139 -9.77 11.64 -11.09
N ALA A 140 -8.80 11.16 -10.30
CA ALA A 140 -8.95 11.05 -8.85
C ALA A 140 -8.65 12.36 -8.11
N ILE A 141 -7.65 13.15 -8.57
CA ILE A 141 -7.22 14.36 -7.87
C ILE A 141 -7.81 15.61 -8.50
N LEU A 142 -7.64 15.81 -9.81
CA LEU A 142 -8.17 16.98 -10.50
C LEU A 142 -9.69 16.93 -10.70
N LYS A 143 -10.28 15.72 -10.64
CA LYS A 143 -11.71 15.45 -10.88
C LYS A 143 -12.15 15.87 -12.28
N GLU A 144 -11.29 15.64 -13.25
CA GLU A 144 -11.54 15.95 -14.67
C GLU A 144 -11.74 14.66 -15.47
N THR A 145 -12.62 14.75 -16.49
CA THR A 145 -12.82 13.65 -17.44
C THR A 145 -11.66 13.64 -18.43
N PRO A 146 -11.09 12.46 -18.73
CA PRO A 146 -10.00 12.35 -19.71
C PRO A 146 -10.49 12.70 -21.12
N HIS A 147 -9.68 13.46 -21.86
CA HIS A 147 -9.89 13.78 -23.26
C HIS A 147 -8.57 13.78 -24.02
N GLY A 148 -8.59 13.29 -25.25
CA GLY A 148 -7.43 13.31 -26.12
C GLY A 148 -6.45 12.15 -25.91
N SER A 149 -5.21 12.34 -26.35
CA SER A 149 -4.12 11.37 -26.30
C SER A 149 -3.45 11.32 -24.92
N ALA A 150 -2.53 10.35 -24.73
CA ALA A 150 -1.68 10.28 -23.54
C ALA A 150 -0.88 11.58 -23.33
N ALA A 151 -0.37 12.15 -24.40
CA ALA A 151 0.35 13.42 -24.36
C ALA A 151 -0.54 14.60 -23.91
N ASP A 152 -1.82 14.63 -24.33
CA ASP A 152 -2.77 15.65 -23.90
C ASP A 152 -3.09 15.51 -22.41
N VAL A 153 -3.32 14.28 -21.92
CA VAL A 153 -3.55 13.99 -20.51
C VAL A 153 -2.32 14.38 -19.67
N TYR A 154 -1.12 13.97 -20.09
CA TYR A 154 0.12 14.35 -19.39
C TYR A 154 0.29 15.86 -19.30
N LYS A 155 0.14 16.58 -20.43
CA LYS A 155 0.25 18.04 -20.47
C LYS A 155 -0.76 18.71 -19.55
N ARG A 156 -2.01 18.26 -19.58
CA ARG A 156 -3.07 18.79 -18.72
C ARG A 156 -2.75 18.59 -17.23
N VAL A 157 -2.30 17.42 -16.86
CA VAL A 157 -1.88 17.12 -15.48
C VAL A 157 -0.71 17.98 -15.06
N GLN A 158 0.30 18.13 -15.92
CA GLN A 158 1.49 18.95 -15.66
C GLN A 158 1.12 20.42 -15.39
N GLU A 159 0.29 21.00 -16.25
CA GLU A 159 -0.15 22.40 -16.13
C GLU A 159 -0.98 22.62 -14.85
N GLU A 160 -1.96 21.76 -14.59
CA GLU A 160 -2.86 21.91 -13.44
C GLU A 160 -2.20 21.63 -12.10
N TYR A 161 -1.30 20.63 -12.03
CA TYR A 161 -0.55 20.35 -10.80
C TYR A 161 0.39 21.50 -10.42
N LEU A 162 1.03 22.09 -11.42
CA LEU A 162 1.85 23.28 -11.20
C LEU A 162 0.99 24.47 -10.75
N ARG A 163 -0.09 24.74 -11.46
CA ARG A 163 -0.95 25.90 -11.23
C ARG A 163 -1.71 25.84 -9.90
N ARG A 164 -2.32 24.66 -9.59
CA ARG A 164 -3.18 24.53 -8.39
C ARG A 164 -2.39 24.21 -7.13
N PHE A 165 -1.31 23.48 -7.26
CA PHE A 165 -0.63 22.84 -6.11
C PHE A 165 0.85 23.21 -5.96
N GLY A 166 1.46 23.88 -6.92
CA GLY A 166 2.90 24.15 -6.90
C GLY A 166 3.73 22.85 -7.01
N LEU A 167 3.18 21.82 -7.64
CA LEU A 167 3.82 20.54 -7.85
C LEU A 167 4.28 20.40 -9.30
N ALA A 168 5.51 19.95 -9.50
CA ALA A 168 6.01 19.59 -10.82
C ALA A 168 5.68 18.12 -11.11
N VAL A 169 5.22 17.86 -12.33
CA VAL A 169 5.08 16.51 -12.90
C VAL A 169 6.25 16.31 -13.85
N THR A 170 7.12 15.36 -13.54
CA THR A 170 8.34 15.12 -14.35
C THR A 170 8.04 14.23 -15.56
N ALA A 171 9.04 13.96 -16.39
CA ALA A 171 8.88 13.11 -17.57
C ALA A 171 8.31 11.73 -17.21
N PRO A 172 7.44 11.15 -18.06
CA PRO A 172 6.96 9.79 -17.88
C PRO A 172 8.12 8.79 -17.81
N LEU A 173 8.01 7.80 -16.93
CA LEU A 173 9.04 6.78 -16.69
C LEU A 173 9.21 5.81 -17.86
N GLY A 174 8.19 5.69 -18.75
CA GLY A 174 8.26 4.93 -19.97
C GLY A 174 7.27 3.78 -20.09
N PHE A 175 6.32 3.68 -19.17
CA PHE A 175 5.26 2.67 -19.23
C PHE A 175 3.90 3.24 -18.80
N ASP A 176 2.86 2.57 -19.28
CA ASP A 176 1.48 2.79 -18.90
C ASP A 176 1.04 1.65 -17.97
N ASN A 177 0.34 1.98 -16.88
CA ASN A 177 -0.24 1.01 -15.97
C ASN A 177 -1.76 1.23 -15.84
N THR A 178 -2.49 0.88 -16.89
CA THR A 178 -3.95 0.96 -16.90
C THR A 178 -4.58 -0.03 -15.93
N PHE A 179 -5.82 0.22 -15.53
CA PHE A 179 -6.61 -0.81 -14.87
C PHE A 179 -6.77 -2.03 -15.77
N ALA A 180 -6.60 -3.20 -15.18
CA ALA A 180 -6.79 -4.49 -15.81
C ALA A 180 -8.03 -5.18 -15.23
N ILE A 181 -9.01 -5.49 -16.06
CA ILE A 181 -10.15 -6.34 -15.69
C ILE A 181 -9.72 -7.79 -15.89
N VAL A 182 -9.64 -8.52 -14.80
CA VAL A 182 -8.96 -9.82 -14.75
C VAL A 182 -9.94 -10.92 -14.34
N ILE A 183 -9.87 -12.04 -15.07
CA ILE A 183 -10.58 -13.28 -14.76
C ILE A 183 -9.61 -14.46 -14.72
N ARG A 184 -10.05 -15.62 -14.24
CA ARG A 184 -9.23 -16.83 -14.27
C ARG A 184 -9.01 -17.29 -15.71
N GLY A 185 -7.83 -17.80 -16.03
CA GLY A 185 -7.51 -18.32 -17.36
C GLY A 185 -8.38 -19.52 -17.75
N GLU A 186 -8.74 -20.39 -16.79
CA GLU A 186 -9.66 -21.51 -17.05
C GLU A 186 -11.03 -21.02 -17.52
N ASP A 187 -11.59 -19.96 -16.91
CA ASP A 187 -12.88 -19.38 -17.30
C ASP A 187 -12.79 -18.68 -18.66
N ALA A 188 -11.70 -17.92 -18.90
CA ALA A 188 -11.47 -17.27 -20.18
C ALA A 188 -11.42 -18.28 -21.34
N ARG A 189 -10.72 -19.40 -21.16
CA ARG A 189 -10.64 -20.48 -22.17
C ARG A 189 -11.95 -21.21 -22.34
N HIS A 190 -12.62 -21.56 -21.24
CA HIS A 190 -13.88 -22.31 -21.27
C HIS A 190 -15.01 -21.51 -21.95
N LEU A 191 -15.10 -20.22 -21.66
CA LEU A 191 -16.16 -19.33 -22.14
C LEU A 191 -15.75 -18.55 -23.42
N HIS A 192 -14.51 -18.75 -23.92
CA HIS A 192 -13.94 -18.05 -25.07
C HIS A 192 -14.01 -16.52 -24.94
N LEU A 193 -13.53 -16.01 -23.77
CA LEU A 193 -13.58 -14.60 -23.45
C LEU A 193 -12.25 -13.91 -23.68
N HIS A 194 -12.30 -12.79 -24.41
CA HIS A 194 -11.15 -11.96 -24.72
C HIS A 194 -11.37 -10.49 -24.32
N THR A 195 -12.61 -10.01 -24.34
CA THR A 195 -12.95 -8.61 -24.10
C THR A 195 -13.90 -8.42 -22.92
N ILE A 196 -13.94 -7.20 -22.38
CA ILE A 196 -14.89 -6.84 -21.31
C ILE A 196 -16.34 -6.94 -21.83
N SER A 197 -16.58 -6.54 -23.09
CA SER A 197 -17.93 -6.67 -23.70
C SER A 197 -18.40 -8.11 -23.77
N GLU A 198 -17.51 -9.06 -24.09
CA GLU A 198 -17.87 -10.49 -24.12
C GLU A 198 -18.17 -11.02 -22.71
N ALA A 199 -17.41 -10.61 -21.71
CA ALA A 199 -17.61 -11.02 -20.32
C ALA A 199 -18.92 -10.46 -19.71
N ALA A 200 -19.40 -9.31 -20.19
CA ALA A 200 -20.56 -8.62 -19.63
C ALA A 200 -21.81 -9.47 -19.52
N ARG A 201 -22.03 -10.41 -20.48
CA ARG A 201 -23.19 -11.34 -20.49
C ARG A 201 -23.16 -12.37 -19.34
N TYR A 202 -21.98 -12.66 -18.79
CA TYR A 202 -21.82 -13.64 -17.70
C TYR A 202 -21.82 -12.98 -16.31
N THR A 203 -21.58 -11.66 -16.25
CA THR A 203 -21.49 -10.92 -14.97
C THR A 203 -22.74 -11.04 -14.08
N PRO A 204 -23.99 -11.27 -14.58
CA PRO A 204 -25.12 -11.50 -13.70
C PRO A 204 -25.00 -12.72 -12.77
N GLU A 205 -24.13 -13.67 -13.12
CA GLU A 205 -23.84 -14.86 -12.31
C GLU A 205 -22.52 -14.73 -11.53
N TRP A 206 -21.72 -13.71 -11.84
CA TRP A 206 -20.38 -13.52 -11.28
C TRP A 206 -20.38 -12.62 -10.05
N ARG A 207 -19.40 -12.85 -9.21
CA ARG A 207 -19.05 -12.02 -8.05
C ARG A 207 -17.80 -11.20 -8.39
N ALA A 208 -17.86 -9.91 -8.19
CA ALA A 208 -16.71 -9.02 -8.40
C ALA A 208 -15.98 -8.74 -7.09
N GLY A 209 -14.64 -8.54 -7.19
CA GLY A 209 -13.79 -8.05 -6.12
C GLY A 209 -12.99 -6.84 -6.58
N PHE A 210 -13.06 -5.71 -5.85
CA PHE A 210 -12.39 -4.47 -6.22
C PHE A 210 -11.67 -3.84 -5.05
N GLY A 211 -10.61 -3.09 -5.35
CA GLY A 211 -9.98 -2.21 -4.39
C GLY A 211 -10.86 -1.01 -4.06
N TYR A 212 -10.64 -0.43 -2.87
CA TYR A 212 -11.43 0.73 -2.39
C TYR A 212 -11.46 1.89 -3.38
N GLU A 213 -10.28 2.34 -3.88
CA GLU A 213 -10.21 3.47 -4.82
C GLU A 213 -10.97 3.21 -6.13
N PHE A 214 -10.96 1.97 -6.64
CA PHE A 214 -11.69 1.61 -7.86
C PHE A 214 -13.21 1.78 -7.71
N MET A 215 -13.74 1.59 -6.51
CA MET A 215 -15.15 1.82 -6.21
C MET A 215 -15.54 3.29 -6.22
N GLU A 216 -14.62 4.19 -5.83
CA GLU A 216 -14.88 5.62 -5.59
C GLU A 216 -14.52 6.54 -6.76
N ARG A 217 -13.66 6.10 -7.67
CA ARG A 217 -13.11 6.94 -8.75
C ARG A 217 -14.10 7.14 -9.88
N LEU A 218 -13.98 8.27 -10.60
CA LEU A 218 -14.76 8.58 -11.81
C LEU A 218 -14.50 7.57 -12.93
N ASP A 219 -13.25 7.13 -13.07
CA ASP A 219 -12.77 6.12 -14.03
C ASP A 219 -12.78 4.71 -13.43
N GLY A 220 -13.51 4.49 -12.33
CA GLY A 220 -13.63 3.23 -11.64
C GLY A 220 -14.89 2.43 -11.98
N TYR A 221 -15.35 1.64 -11.00
CA TYR A 221 -16.43 0.67 -11.17
C TYR A 221 -17.73 1.25 -11.73
N GLN A 222 -18.19 2.39 -11.21
CA GLN A 222 -19.48 2.97 -11.60
C GLN A 222 -19.52 3.30 -13.10
N GLY A 223 -18.49 3.95 -13.60
CA GLY A 223 -18.37 4.28 -15.02
C GLY A 223 -18.16 3.05 -15.90
N LEU A 224 -17.31 2.12 -15.46
CA LEU A 224 -17.06 0.86 -16.15
C LEU A 224 -18.36 0.05 -16.29
N ALA A 225 -19.10 -0.14 -15.19
CA ALA A 225 -20.35 -0.87 -15.17
C ALA A 225 -21.40 -0.25 -16.11
N LYS A 226 -21.49 1.09 -16.14
CA LYS A 226 -22.37 1.82 -17.07
C LYS A 226 -21.94 1.62 -18.51
N THR A 227 -20.65 1.75 -18.82
CA THR A 227 -20.11 1.65 -20.18
C THR A 227 -20.32 0.25 -20.77
N TYR A 228 -20.07 -0.79 -19.99
CA TYR A 228 -20.14 -2.19 -20.45
C TYR A 228 -21.45 -2.89 -20.10
N GLY A 229 -22.34 -2.25 -19.33
CA GLY A 229 -23.59 -2.88 -18.88
C GLY A 229 -23.37 -3.98 -17.84
N LEU A 230 -22.30 -3.92 -17.04
CA LEU A 230 -21.97 -4.95 -16.06
C LEU A 230 -23.00 -4.97 -14.92
N LYS A 231 -23.47 -6.16 -14.59
CA LYS A 231 -24.40 -6.42 -13.48
C LYS A 231 -23.89 -7.66 -12.76
N PHE A 232 -23.50 -7.54 -11.51
CA PHE A 232 -22.98 -8.66 -10.76
C PHE A 232 -24.07 -9.34 -9.91
N ALA A 233 -23.86 -10.62 -9.59
CA ALA A 233 -24.76 -11.44 -8.77
C ALA A 233 -25.03 -10.83 -7.37
N ALA A 234 -24.08 -10.06 -6.86
CA ALA A 234 -24.15 -9.32 -5.60
C ALA A 234 -23.33 -8.04 -5.71
N PRO A 235 -23.51 -7.07 -4.79
CA PRO A 235 -22.61 -5.92 -4.72
C PRO A 235 -21.13 -6.34 -4.68
N PRO A 236 -20.23 -5.68 -5.42
CA PRO A 236 -18.82 -6.03 -5.44
C PRO A 236 -18.22 -6.06 -4.03
N ARG A 237 -17.36 -7.03 -3.77
CA ARG A 237 -16.60 -7.11 -2.52
C ARG A 237 -15.44 -6.12 -2.55
N ILE A 238 -15.37 -5.27 -1.52
CA ILE A 238 -14.23 -4.36 -1.36
C ILE A 238 -13.15 -5.07 -0.55
N MET A 239 -11.93 -5.09 -1.05
CA MET A 239 -10.81 -5.74 -0.39
C MET A 239 -9.49 -5.03 -0.67
N ASP A 240 -8.47 -5.35 0.10
CA ASP A 240 -7.10 -4.89 -0.13
C ASP A 240 -6.57 -5.39 -1.49
N LEU A 241 -5.79 -4.55 -2.18
CA LEU A 241 -5.26 -4.88 -3.51
C LEU A 241 -4.42 -6.17 -3.52
N GLY A 242 -3.65 -6.42 -2.46
CA GLY A 242 -2.86 -7.64 -2.31
C GLY A 242 -3.68 -8.93 -2.17
N LEU A 243 -4.99 -8.83 -1.90
CA LEU A 243 -5.88 -9.99 -1.77
C LEU A 243 -6.66 -10.32 -3.04
N LEU A 244 -6.73 -9.42 -4.02
CA LEU A 244 -7.58 -9.55 -5.21
C LEU A 244 -7.30 -10.84 -5.99
N TYR A 245 -6.04 -11.07 -6.36
CA TYR A 245 -5.66 -12.23 -7.17
C TYR A 245 -5.80 -13.55 -6.41
N ARG A 246 -5.56 -13.53 -5.10
CA ARG A 246 -5.80 -14.69 -4.25
C ARG A 246 -7.30 -15.03 -4.17
N ALA A 247 -8.16 -14.03 -3.96
CA ALA A 247 -9.60 -14.21 -3.93
C ALA A 247 -10.13 -14.73 -5.28
N LEU A 248 -9.55 -14.26 -6.41
CA LEU A 248 -9.88 -14.74 -7.76
C LEU A 248 -9.44 -16.21 -7.93
N LYS A 249 -8.21 -16.56 -7.55
CA LYS A 249 -7.66 -17.92 -7.63
C LYS A 249 -8.46 -18.92 -6.78
N GLU A 250 -8.84 -18.52 -5.56
CA GLU A 250 -9.60 -19.33 -4.62
C GLU A 250 -11.13 -19.35 -4.94
N LYS A 251 -11.54 -18.80 -6.08
CA LYS A 251 -12.95 -18.76 -6.53
C LYS A 251 -13.89 -18.05 -5.55
N GLN A 252 -13.37 -17.15 -4.73
CA GLN A 252 -14.19 -16.31 -3.85
C GLN A 252 -14.88 -15.19 -4.62
N VAL A 253 -14.25 -14.74 -5.71
CA VAL A 253 -14.76 -13.82 -6.73
C VAL A 253 -14.46 -14.39 -8.11
N ASP A 254 -15.11 -13.84 -9.14
CA ASP A 254 -15.02 -14.34 -10.51
C ASP A 254 -14.37 -13.32 -11.45
N LEU A 255 -14.34 -12.04 -11.03
CA LEU A 255 -13.69 -10.94 -11.73
C LEU A 255 -13.11 -9.96 -10.72
N VAL A 256 -11.93 -9.43 -11.03
CA VAL A 256 -11.27 -8.37 -10.24
C VAL A 256 -10.79 -7.24 -11.16
N ALA A 257 -10.56 -6.06 -10.56
CA ALA A 257 -9.83 -4.97 -11.20
C ALA A 257 -8.44 -4.88 -10.56
N GLY A 258 -7.43 -5.22 -11.30
CA GLY A 258 -6.01 -5.10 -10.95
C GLY A 258 -5.30 -4.07 -11.80
N SER A 259 -4.00 -4.22 -11.98
CA SER A 259 -3.12 -3.36 -12.78
C SER A 259 -2.51 -4.14 -13.94
N ALA A 260 -2.36 -3.51 -15.12
CA ALA A 260 -1.82 -4.16 -16.31
C ALA A 260 -0.36 -4.62 -16.15
N THR A 261 0.35 -4.08 -15.18
CA THR A 261 1.75 -4.42 -14.86
C THR A 261 1.89 -5.39 -13.67
N ASP A 262 0.77 -5.92 -13.13
CA ASP A 262 0.84 -6.89 -12.03
C ASP A 262 1.48 -8.22 -12.48
N GLY A 263 2.58 -8.58 -11.85
CA GLY A 263 3.35 -9.78 -12.17
C GLY A 263 2.63 -11.10 -11.89
N LEU A 264 1.68 -11.11 -10.96
CA LEU A 264 0.91 -12.28 -10.57
C LEU A 264 -0.10 -12.74 -11.65
N ILE A 265 -0.47 -11.88 -12.59
CA ILE A 265 -1.45 -12.20 -13.64
C ILE A 265 -0.99 -13.46 -14.41
N ALA A 266 0.21 -13.42 -14.97
CA ALA A 266 0.75 -14.56 -15.71
C ALA A 266 1.09 -15.75 -14.79
N ALA A 267 1.65 -15.47 -13.59
CA ALA A 267 2.07 -16.52 -12.67
C ALA A 267 0.92 -17.35 -12.10
N LEU A 268 -0.29 -16.79 -12.03
CA LEU A 268 -1.48 -17.45 -11.51
C LEU A 268 -2.45 -17.93 -12.61
N ASP A 269 -2.02 -17.98 -13.87
CA ASP A 269 -2.87 -18.34 -15.02
C ASP A 269 -4.14 -17.47 -15.08
N MET A 270 -3.97 -16.16 -15.05
CA MET A 270 -5.06 -15.19 -15.15
C MET A 270 -5.02 -14.48 -16.49
N VAL A 271 -6.16 -14.01 -16.95
CA VAL A 271 -6.34 -13.31 -18.23
C VAL A 271 -6.86 -11.91 -17.99
N VAL A 272 -6.20 -10.93 -18.59
CA VAL A 272 -6.70 -9.56 -18.70
C VAL A 272 -7.66 -9.49 -19.88
N LEU A 273 -8.87 -9.04 -19.61
CA LEU A 273 -9.85 -8.75 -20.68
C LEU A 273 -9.52 -7.42 -21.33
N GLU A 274 -9.57 -7.39 -22.66
CA GLU A 274 -9.38 -6.19 -23.45
C GLU A 274 -10.48 -5.16 -23.18
N ASP A 275 -10.08 -3.90 -22.95
CA ASP A 275 -10.97 -2.75 -22.87
C ASP A 275 -11.38 -2.30 -24.29
N ASP A 276 -12.24 -3.09 -24.93
CA ASP A 276 -12.68 -2.93 -26.33
C ASP A 276 -13.51 -1.64 -26.61
N ARG A 277 -13.92 -0.94 -25.55
CA ARG A 277 -14.60 0.36 -25.63
C ARG A 277 -13.72 1.53 -25.23
N HIS A 278 -12.45 1.28 -24.93
CA HIS A 278 -11.48 2.31 -24.52
C HIS A 278 -12.00 3.20 -23.37
N TYR A 279 -12.55 2.55 -22.34
CA TYR A 279 -13.10 3.23 -21.18
C TYR A 279 -12.01 3.87 -20.31
N PHE A 280 -10.90 3.17 -20.14
CA PHE A 280 -9.82 3.64 -19.29
C PHE A 280 -8.94 4.68 -19.99
N PRO A 281 -8.61 5.80 -19.30
CA PRO A 281 -7.65 6.76 -19.83
C PRO A 281 -6.22 6.20 -19.82
N PRO A 282 -5.26 6.88 -20.46
CA PRO A 282 -3.84 6.59 -20.29
C PRO A 282 -3.37 6.81 -18.84
N TYR A 283 -2.52 5.91 -18.34
CA TYR A 283 -1.96 5.96 -16.98
C TYR A 283 -0.43 5.89 -17.01
N GLU A 284 0.22 6.82 -17.72
CA GLU A 284 1.68 6.89 -17.74
C GLU A 284 2.22 7.16 -16.33
N ALA A 285 3.18 6.34 -15.89
CA ALA A 285 3.82 6.51 -14.61
C ALA A 285 4.72 7.75 -14.60
N VAL A 286 4.50 8.66 -13.65
CA VAL A 286 5.21 9.93 -13.52
C VAL A 286 5.60 10.23 -12.08
N PRO A 287 6.82 10.68 -11.79
CA PRO A 287 7.15 11.28 -10.50
C PRO A 287 6.50 12.64 -10.35
N ILE A 288 5.80 12.87 -9.23
CA ILE A 288 5.28 14.18 -8.81
C ILE A 288 6.17 14.69 -7.70
N VAL A 289 6.66 15.93 -7.83
CA VAL A 289 7.64 16.52 -6.91
C VAL A 289 7.27 17.96 -6.53
N ARG A 290 7.52 18.34 -5.28
CA ARG A 290 7.33 19.72 -4.80
C ARG A 290 8.34 20.65 -5.45
N GLN A 291 7.88 21.80 -5.95
CA GLN A 291 8.78 22.84 -6.48
C GLN A 291 9.79 23.31 -5.42
N GLU A 292 9.39 23.38 -4.16
CA GLU A 292 10.29 23.75 -3.06
C GLU A 292 11.42 22.74 -2.84
N ALA A 293 11.19 21.44 -3.07
CA ALA A 293 12.24 20.42 -2.99
C ALA A 293 13.26 20.58 -4.13
N ILE A 294 12.79 20.88 -5.33
CA ILE A 294 13.64 21.16 -6.49
C ILE A 294 14.42 22.48 -6.26
N ALA A 295 13.78 23.50 -5.69
CA ALA A 295 14.46 24.77 -5.41
C ALA A 295 15.57 24.62 -4.35
N ARG A 296 15.34 23.80 -3.32
CA ARG A 296 16.36 23.50 -2.30
C ARG A 296 17.50 22.62 -2.84
N HIS A 297 17.18 21.68 -3.71
CA HIS A 297 18.10 20.68 -4.26
C HIS A 297 17.95 20.59 -5.78
N PRO A 298 18.54 21.52 -6.55
CA PRO A 298 18.35 21.57 -8.02
C PRO A 298 18.78 20.29 -8.75
N ALA A 299 19.74 19.54 -8.22
CA ALA A 299 20.19 18.26 -8.78
C ALA A 299 19.08 17.20 -8.83
N VAL A 300 18.05 17.29 -7.99
CA VAL A 300 16.88 16.38 -7.99
C VAL A 300 16.15 16.44 -9.33
N ARG A 301 16.04 17.62 -9.96
CA ARG A 301 15.39 17.78 -11.28
C ARG A 301 16.05 16.91 -12.34
N GLN A 302 17.39 16.99 -12.44
CA GLN A 302 18.13 16.22 -13.44
C GLN A 302 18.08 14.72 -13.14
N ALA A 303 18.25 14.32 -11.89
CA ALA A 303 18.17 12.92 -11.50
C ALA A 303 16.78 12.29 -11.81
N LEU A 304 15.68 13.03 -11.63
CA LEU A 304 14.36 12.56 -12.05
C LEU A 304 14.20 12.51 -13.56
N ALA A 305 14.80 13.46 -14.29
CA ALA A 305 14.77 13.45 -15.76
C ALA A 305 15.52 12.25 -16.35
N ASP A 306 16.61 11.81 -15.71
CA ASP A 306 17.41 10.65 -16.14
C ASP A 306 16.61 9.33 -16.12
N LEU A 307 15.56 9.24 -15.30
CA LEU A 307 14.64 8.09 -15.23
C LEU A 307 13.57 8.11 -16.34
N GLY A 308 13.40 9.23 -17.05
CA GLY A 308 12.41 9.38 -18.12
C GLY A 308 12.61 8.34 -19.22
N GLY A 309 11.55 7.61 -19.59
CA GLY A 309 11.55 6.59 -20.63
C GLY A 309 12.41 5.35 -20.36
N LYS A 310 12.88 5.14 -19.11
CA LYS A 310 13.84 4.05 -18.81
C LYS A 310 13.19 2.73 -18.43
N ILE A 311 11.90 2.71 -18.11
CA ILE A 311 11.19 1.52 -17.61
C ILE A 311 10.14 1.13 -18.66
N SER A 312 10.24 -0.06 -19.23
CA SER A 312 9.17 -0.62 -20.06
C SER A 312 8.11 -1.33 -19.18
N ALA A 313 6.89 -1.50 -19.70
CA ALA A 313 5.84 -2.24 -19.00
C ALA A 313 6.25 -3.69 -18.68
N GLU A 314 7.03 -4.33 -19.57
CA GLU A 314 7.54 -5.69 -19.34
C GLU A 314 8.56 -5.73 -18.19
N GLU A 315 9.47 -4.74 -18.14
CA GLU A 315 10.43 -4.63 -17.04
C GLU A 315 9.73 -4.37 -15.71
N MET A 316 8.69 -3.54 -15.73
CA MET A 316 7.89 -3.30 -14.52
C MET A 316 7.19 -4.57 -14.05
N ARG A 317 6.54 -5.32 -14.96
CA ARG A 317 5.95 -6.64 -14.62
C ARG A 317 6.96 -7.61 -14.03
N ARG A 318 8.19 -7.66 -14.60
CA ARG A 318 9.25 -8.54 -14.04
C ARG A 318 9.66 -8.13 -12.63
N MET A 319 9.82 -6.83 -12.37
CA MET A 319 10.14 -6.33 -11.02
C MET A 319 9.01 -6.61 -10.02
N ASN A 320 7.76 -6.39 -10.43
CA ASN A 320 6.60 -6.70 -9.60
C ASN A 320 6.52 -8.21 -9.29
N TYR A 321 6.77 -9.06 -10.29
CA TYR A 321 6.79 -10.51 -10.09
C TYR A 321 7.95 -10.97 -9.19
N ALA A 322 9.13 -10.38 -9.32
CA ALA A 322 10.25 -10.69 -8.44
C ALA A 322 9.91 -10.44 -6.96
N VAL A 323 9.10 -9.41 -6.68
CA VAL A 323 8.67 -9.10 -5.30
C VAL A 323 7.47 -9.95 -4.88
N ASP A 324 6.38 -9.98 -5.66
CA ASP A 324 5.11 -10.62 -5.27
C ASP A 324 5.13 -12.13 -5.46
N GLY A 325 5.82 -12.62 -6.50
CA GLY A 325 5.88 -14.02 -6.88
C GLY A 325 7.09 -14.76 -6.31
N GLU A 326 8.27 -14.15 -6.35
CA GLU A 326 9.53 -14.74 -5.90
C GLU A 326 9.92 -14.32 -4.47
N HIS A 327 9.14 -13.39 -3.86
CA HIS A 327 9.37 -12.87 -2.51
C HIS A 327 10.73 -12.20 -2.32
N ARG A 328 11.24 -11.56 -3.37
CA ARG A 328 12.51 -10.83 -3.31
C ARG A 328 12.33 -9.48 -2.62
N ASP A 329 13.41 -9.01 -2.02
CA ASP A 329 13.43 -7.68 -1.40
C ASP A 329 13.29 -6.56 -2.44
N VAL A 330 12.42 -5.59 -2.17
CA VAL A 330 12.13 -4.45 -3.07
C VAL A 330 13.38 -3.65 -3.38
N LYS A 331 14.31 -3.47 -2.40
CA LYS A 331 15.54 -2.71 -2.60
C LYS A 331 16.50 -3.44 -3.53
N GLU A 332 16.53 -4.77 -3.46
CA GLU A 332 17.36 -5.58 -4.35
C GLU A 332 16.83 -5.54 -5.78
N ALA A 333 15.53 -5.73 -5.98
CA ALA A 333 14.90 -5.64 -7.29
C ALA A 333 15.16 -4.27 -7.95
N ALA A 334 15.00 -3.19 -7.20
CA ALA A 334 15.26 -1.83 -7.67
C ALA A 334 16.76 -1.62 -8.01
N ARG A 335 17.67 -2.08 -7.17
CA ARG A 335 19.12 -1.95 -7.38
C ARG A 335 19.60 -2.68 -8.63
N GLU A 336 19.13 -3.90 -8.83
CA GLU A 336 19.47 -4.69 -10.03
C GLU A 336 19.00 -4.02 -11.31
N PHE A 337 17.77 -3.49 -11.29
CA PHE A 337 17.25 -2.75 -12.43
C PHE A 337 18.10 -1.51 -12.73
N LEU A 338 18.37 -0.64 -11.74
CA LEU A 338 19.21 0.54 -11.92
C LEU A 338 20.58 0.16 -12.49
N LYS A 339 21.22 -0.85 -11.92
CA LYS A 339 22.51 -1.36 -12.42
C LYS A 339 22.42 -1.84 -13.89
N SER A 340 21.35 -2.52 -14.27
CA SER A 340 21.15 -3.00 -15.65
C SER A 340 20.99 -1.86 -16.66
N LYS A 341 20.51 -0.69 -16.19
CA LYS A 341 20.33 0.52 -17.02
C LYS A 341 21.54 1.46 -16.98
N GLY A 342 22.56 1.17 -16.16
CA GLY A 342 23.70 2.06 -15.96
C GLY A 342 23.38 3.37 -15.21
N LEU A 343 22.37 3.31 -14.31
CA LEU A 343 21.83 4.44 -13.56
C LEU A 343 22.39 4.51 -12.12
#